data_c811bbff323361d14bb53508573c98b5
#
_entry.id   c811bbff323361d14bb53508573c98b5
#
_cell.length_a   1.000
_cell.length_b   1.000
_cell.length_c   1.000
_cell.angle_alpha   90.00
_cell.angle_beta   90.00
_cell.angle_gamma   90.00
#
_symmetry.space_group_name_H-M   'P 1'
#
loop_
_entity.id
_entity.type
_entity.pdbx_description
1 polymer ?
#
loop_
_entity_poly.entity_id
_entity_poly.type
_entity_poly.pdbx_seq_one_letter_code
_entity_poly.pdbx_strand_id
1 'polypeptide(L)'
;DSSASKTEEWVVKYQNIILTIIGVVAIGVLGYLGYNNFVVEPKQREAVSELNQAQYYFELAVNSVDSDSLYSRALRGGEGKYGFLDIIENYKGTPAAKLATYSAGMSYLNLKDYQNAIVYLDQFTADDVLLSALSKGAIGDAFFQLDQKEDAFDYYLAASEINNNMFSTPKYLYKAAMVGTEIGKTKQALSFLKRIEKEFPKSEEAKQVAVQIGRLETLLQ
;
A
#
# COMPACT_ATOMS: atom_id res chain seq x y z
N ASP A 1 -17.29 -44.55 37.34
CA ASP A 1 -15.96 -44.67 38.01
C ASP A 1 -14.86 -45.28 37.13
N SER A 2 -15.19 -46.15 36.12
CA SER A 2 -14.17 -46.85 35.30
C SER A 2 -13.47 -45.92 34.27
N SER A 3 -14.08 -44.83 33.86
CA SER A 3 -13.46 -43.87 32.89
C SER A 3 -12.48 -42.93 33.54
N ALA A 4 -12.69 -42.52 34.80
CA ALA A 4 -11.78 -41.68 35.55
C ALA A 4 -10.46 -42.42 35.85
N SER A 5 -10.52 -43.71 36.26
CA SER A 5 -9.33 -44.51 36.53
C SER A 5 -8.45 -44.76 35.31
N LYS A 6 -9.06 -44.97 34.11
CA LYS A 6 -8.32 -45.11 32.86
C LYS A 6 -7.60 -43.84 32.42
N THR A 7 -8.19 -42.68 32.68
CA THR A 7 -7.57 -41.36 32.39
C THR A 7 -6.39 -41.12 33.33
N GLU A 8 -6.52 -41.47 34.63
CA GLU A 8 -5.42 -41.37 35.60
C GLU A 8 -4.25 -42.29 35.24
N GLU A 9 -4.50 -43.53 34.89
CA GLU A 9 -3.45 -44.47 34.47
C GLU A 9 -2.74 -44.00 33.20
N TRP A 10 -3.48 -43.44 32.24
CA TRP A 10 -2.90 -42.87 31.03
C TRP A 10 -2.00 -41.65 31.31
N VAL A 11 -2.45 -40.73 32.15
CA VAL A 11 -1.67 -39.54 32.56
C VAL A 11 -0.39 -39.96 33.28
N VAL A 12 -0.47 -40.88 34.23
CA VAL A 12 0.71 -41.41 34.95
C VAL A 12 1.69 -42.08 34.00
N LYS A 13 1.20 -42.88 33.05
CA LYS A 13 2.05 -43.58 32.07
C LYS A 13 2.82 -42.62 31.17
N TYR A 14 2.21 -41.50 30.76
CA TYR A 14 2.81 -40.54 29.83
C TYR A 14 3.29 -39.23 30.50
N GLN A 15 3.27 -39.17 31.84
CA GLN A 15 3.60 -37.97 32.59
C GLN A 15 4.93 -37.33 32.19
N ASN A 16 5.99 -38.11 32.04
CA ASN A 16 7.30 -37.60 31.68
C ASN A 16 7.33 -37.04 30.26
N ILE A 17 6.62 -37.67 29.33
CA ILE A 17 6.51 -37.19 27.93
C ILE A 17 5.72 -35.89 27.88
N ILE A 18 4.60 -35.80 28.60
CA ILE A 18 3.75 -34.61 28.71
C ILE A 18 4.56 -33.45 29.31
N LEU A 19 5.28 -33.69 30.39
CA LEU A 19 6.12 -32.66 31.02
C LEU A 19 7.26 -32.20 30.09
N THR A 20 7.85 -33.12 29.32
CA THR A 20 8.88 -32.76 28.37
C THR A 20 8.31 -31.89 27.24
N ILE A 21 7.14 -32.25 26.70
CA ILE A 21 6.47 -31.46 25.65
C ILE A 21 6.13 -30.04 26.18
N ILE A 22 5.54 -29.97 27.40
CA ILE A 22 5.23 -28.68 28.03
C ILE A 22 6.49 -27.84 28.23
N GLY A 23 7.59 -28.46 28.68
CA GLY A 23 8.88 -27.79 28.86
C GLY A 23 9.43 -27.22 27.54
N VAL A 24 9.40 -28.01 26.47
CA VAL A 24 9.85 -27.57 25.14
C VAL A 24 8.99 -26.42 24.61
N VAL A 25 7.66 -26.52 24.76
CA VAL A 25 6.74 -25.44 24.36
C VAL A 25 6.99 -24.16 25.18
N ALA A 26 7.16 -24.31 26.50
CA ALA A 26 7.44 -23.17 27.37
C ALA A 26 8.76 -22.46 27.00
N ILE A 27 9.83 -23.22 26.73
CA ILE A 27 11.11 -22.65 26.25
C ILE A 27 10.94 -21.95 24.91
N GLY A 28 10.19 -22.56 23.98
CA GLY A 28 9.89 -21.93 22.69
C GLY A 28 9.14 -20.61 22.82
N VAL A 29 8.12 -20.57 23.67
CA VAL A 29 7.34 -19.35 23.95
C VAL A 29 8.20 -18.28 24.62
N LEU A 30 8.98 -18.63 25.65
CA LEU A 30 9.86 -17.69 26.34
C LEU A 30 10.95 -17.16 25.41
N GLY A 31 11.53 -18.03 24.56
CA GLY A 31 12.51 -17.63 23.55
C GLY A 31 11.90 -16.65 22.53
N TYR A 32 10.69 -16.92 22.07
CA TYR A 32 9.95 -16.02 21.16
C TYR A 32 9.65 -14.67 21.81
N LEU A 33 9.13 -14.67 23.04
CA LEU A 33 8.83 -13.44 23.78
C LEU A 33 10.09 -12.62 24.05
N GLY A 34 11.19 -13.30 24.44
CA GLY A 34 12.48 -12.65 24.65
C GLY A 34 13.00 -12.02 23.37
N TYR A 35 13.00 -12.76 22.25
CA TYR A 35 13.41 -12.24 20.94
C TYR A 35 12.56 -11.04 20.51
N ASN A 36 11.23 -11.15 20.65
CA ASN A 36 10.34 -10.06 20.30
C ASN A 36 10.61 -8.78 21.12
N ASN A 37 10.72 -8.92 22.44
CA ASN A 37 10.88 -7.78 23.35
C ASN A 37 12.28 -7.12 23.29
N PHE A 38 13.34 -7.91 23.06
CA PHE A 38 14.71 -7.40 23.11
C PHE A 38 15.31 -7.10 21.73
N VAL A 39 14.75 -7.64 20.66
CA VAL A 39 15.29 -7.46 19.30
C VAL A 39 14.28 -6.77 18.40
N VAL A 40 13.05 -7.31 18.29
CA VAL A 40 12.06 -6.83 17.30
C VAL A 40 11.50 -5.47 17.70
N GLU A 41 11.01 -5.32 18.94
CA GLU A 41 10.40 -4.07 19.39
C GLU A 41 11.37 -2.88 19.42
N PRO A 42 12.61 -3.00 19.92
CA PRO A 42 13.56 -1.89 19.87
C PRO A 42 13.85 -1.46 18.44
N LYS A 43 14.05 -2.42 17.52
CA LYS A 43 14.27 -2.13 16.10
C LYS A 43 13.08 -1.42 15.46
N GLN A 44 11.85 -1.81 15.80
CA GLN A 44 10.64 -1.15 15.31
C GLN A 44 10.52 0.28 15.85
N ARG A 45 10.79 0.52 17.14
CA ARG A 45 10.76 1.87 17.73
C ARG A 45 11.78 2.79 17.07
N GLU A 46 12.98 2.30 16.85
CA GLU A 46 14.04 3.05 16.15
C GLU A 46 13.62 3.39 14.72
N ALA A 47 13.10 2.41 13.97
CA ALA A 47 12.62 2.60 12.61
C ALA A 47 11.51 3.66 12.51
N VAL A 48 10.58 3.69 13.47
CA VAL A 48 9.52 4.71 13.52
C VAL A 48 10.10 6.08 13.82
N SER A 49 11.09 6.17 14.72
CA SER A 49 11.76 7.44 15.05
C SER A 49 12.46 8.03 13.83
N GLU A 50 13.18 7.22 13.07
CA GLU A 50 13.86 7.66 11.84
C GLU A 50 12.85 8.01 10.74
N LEU A 51 11.77 7.23 10.61
CA LEU A 51 10.71 7.50 9.64
C LEU A 51 10.06 8.88 9.84
N ASN A 52 9.84 9.29 11.08
CA ASN A 52 9.22 10.59 11.40
C ASN A 52 10.02 11.76 10.81
N GLN A 53 11.34 11.68 10.81
CA GLN A 53 12.19 12.73 10.25
C GLN A 53 12.09 12.79 8.72
N ALA A 54 12.10 11.64 8.05
CA ALA A 54 11.94 11.59 6.60
C ALA A 54 10.53 12.05 6.18
N GLN A 55 9.49 11.65 6.92
CA GLN A 55 8.12 12.09 6.69
C GLN A 55 7.94 13.60 6.89
N TYR A 56 8.61 14.20 7.85
CA TYR A 56 8.57 15.66 8.02
C TYR A 56 9.00 16.40 6.75
N TYR A 57 10.09 15.97 6.10
CA TYR A 57 10.50 16.59 4.83
C TYR A 57 9.52 16.29 3.69
N PHE A 58 8.93 15.12 3.67
CA PHE A 58 7.89 14.77 2.70
C PHE A 58 6.65 15.67 2.85
N GLU A 59 6.16 15.86 4.07
CA GLU A 59 5.02 16.74 4.36
C GLU A 59 5.31 18.19 4.00
N LEU A 60 6.51 18.68 4.29
CA LEU A 60 6.95 20.01 3.86
C LEU A 60 6.95 20.11 2.33
N ALA A 61 7.41 19.08 1.63
CA ALA A 61 7.45 19.04 0.17
C ALA A 61 6.04 19.14 -0.44
N VAL A 62 5.08 18.40 0.10
CA VAL A 62 3.68 18.42 -0.36
C VAL A 62 3.06 19.82 -0.29
N ASN A 63 3.48 20.65 0.68
CA ASN A 63 2.94 21.97 0.93
C ASN A 63 3.83 23.11 0.39
N SER A 64 4.92 22.80 -0.31
CA SER A 64 5.90 23.77 -0.80
C SER A 64 5.80 24.00 -2.31
N VAL A 65 6.10 25.22 -2.73
CA VAL A 65 6.23 25.58 -4.15
C VAL A 65 7.55 25.03 -4.73
N ASP A 66 8.63 25.01 -3.93
CA ASP A 66 9.92 24.43 -4.29
C ASP A 66 10.08 23.08 -3.59
N SER A 67 9.39 22.08 -4.11
CA SER A 67 9.25 20.76 -3.47
C SER A 67 10.39 19.79 -3.78
N ASP A 68 11.12 19.96 -4.90
CA ASP A 68 12.07 18.95 -5.38
C ASP A 68 13.22 18.70 -4.40
N SER A 69 13.77 19.75 -3.81
CA SER A 69 14.83 19.62 -2.81
C SER A 69 14.35 18.90 -1.54
N LEU A 70 13.11 19.15 -1.15
CA LEU A 70 12.48 18.53 0.02
C LEU A 70 12.14 17.06 -0.22
N TYR A 71 11.59 16.70 -1.39
CA TYR A 71 11.41 15.29 -1.76
C TYR A 71 12.74 14.54 -1.85
N SER A 72 13.77 15.15 -2.42
CA SER A 72 15.12 14.57 -2.46
C SER A 72 15.68 14.35 -1.05
N ARG A 73 15.42 15.28 -0.12
CA ARG A 73 15.83 15.16 1.28
C ARG A 73 15.01 14.10 2.03
N ALA A 74 13.72 13.99 1.77
CA ALA A 74 12.90 12.90 2.30
C ALA A 74 13.40 11.53 1.85
N LEU A 75 13.78 11.41 0.57
CA LEU A 75 14.33 10.17 0.00
C LEU A 75 15.68 9.78 0.59
N ARG A 76 16.64 10.71 0.63
CA ARG A 76 18.06 10.43 0.86
C ARG A 76 18.57 10.86 2.22
N GLY A 77 17.73 11.51 3.01
CA GLY A 77 18.11 12.09 4.28
C GLY A 77 18.98 13.33 4.13
N GLY A 78 19.66 13.68 5.21
CA GLY A 78 20.59 14.81 5.29
C GLY A 78 20.88 15.16 6.74
N GLU A 79 22.01 15.84 6.98
CA GLU A 79 22.45 16.26 8.32
C GLU A 79 22.56 15.11 9.32
N GLY A 80 23.02 13.93 8.83
CA GLY A 80 23.17 12.73 9.65
C GLY A 80 21.84 12.03 9.99
N LYS A 81 20.75 12.35 9.31
CA LYS A 81 19.45 11.71 9.44
C LYS A 81 19.15 10.82 8.23
N TYR A 82 18.45 9.72 8.48
CA TYR A 82 18.01 8.80 7.45
C TYR A 82 16.91 9.40 6.58
N GLY A 83 16.98 9.08 5.27
CA GLY A 83 15.86 9.22 4.36
C GLY A 83 15.09 7.92 4.21
N PHE A 84 14.04 7.93 3.38
CA PHE A 84 13.23 6.73 3.15
C PHE A 84 14.07 5.55 2.63
N LEU A 85 15.06 5.80 1.77
CA LEU A 85 15.90 4.74 1.20
C LEU A 85 16.73 4.04 2.28
N ASP A 86 17.32 4.81 3.20
CA ASP A 86 18.08 4.26 4.32
C ASP A 86 17.20 3.44 5.25
N ILE A 87 15.95 3.91 5.49
CA ILE A 87 14.99 3.23 6.35
C ILE A 87 14.56 1.88 5.74
N ILE A 88 14.32 1.85 4.43
CA ILE A 88 13.99 0.63 3.69
C ILE A 88 15.12 -0.40 3.82
N GLU A 89 16.36 0.03 3.71
CA GLU A 89 17.52 -0.85 3.78
C GLU A 89 17.81 -1.33 5.21
N ASN A 90 17.90 -0.41 6.17
CA ASN A 90 18.36 -0.72 7.54
C ASN A 90 17.28 -1.37 8.40
N TYR A 91 16.01 -1.08 8.16
CA TYR A 91 14.87 -1.56 8.95
C TYR A 91 13.96 -2.52 8.18
N LYS A 92 14.52 -3.25 7.24
CA LYS A 92 13.79 -4.21 6.41
C LYS A 92 12.89 -5.12 7.24
N GLY A 93 11.65 -5.29 6.79
CA GLY A 93 10.64 -6.13 7.45
C GLY A 93 9.83 -5.41 8.55
N THR A 94 10.17 -4.16 8.90
CA THR A 94 9.35 -3.37 9.84
C THR A 94 8.19 -2.67 9.14
N PRO A 95 7.09 -2.34 9.85
CA PRO A 95 6.02 -1.51 9.32
C PRO A 95 6.51 -0.14 8.85
N ALA A 96 7.50 0.44 9.55
CA ALA A 96 8.12 1.72 9.15
C ALA A 96 8.81 1.62 7.78
N ALA A 97 9.56 0.54 7.51
CA ALA A 97 10.19 0.34 6.21
C ALA A 97 9.15 0.12 5.09
N LYS A 98 8.03 -0.57 5.38
CA LYS A 98 6.92 -0.69 4.42
C LYS A 98 6.35 0.69 4.06
N LEU A 99 6.07 1.54 5.06
CA LEU A 99 5.56 2.89 4.82
C LEU A 99 6.59 3.77 4.13
N ALA A 100 7.88 3.64 4.47
CA ALA A 100 8.98 4.32 3.77
C ALA A 100 9.03 3.93 2.29
N THR A 101 8.74 2.66 1.95
CA THR A 101 8.69 2.19 0.55
C THR A 101 7.60 2.92 -0.25
N TYR A 102 6.39 3.04 0.32
CA TYR A 102 5.31 3.84 -0.27
C TYR A 102 5.71 5.31 -0.45
N SER A 103 6.22 5.92 0.62
CA SER A 103 6.60 7.33 0.62
C SER A 103 7.77 7.63 -0.33
N ALA A 104 8.71 6.68 -0.48
CA ALA A 104 9.78 6.77 -1.47
C ALA A 104 9.21 6.76 -2.90
N GLY A 105 8.30 5.84 -3.20
CA GLY A 105 7.64 5.80 -4.50
C GLY A 105 6.86 7.07 -4.82
N MET A 106 6.13 7.62 -3.84
CA MET A 106 5.43 8.90 -3.99
C MET A 106 6.39 10.09 -4.16
N SER A 107 7.54 10.07 -3.48
CA SER A 107 8.58 11.09 -3.65
C SER A 107 9.17 11.07 -5.06
N TYR A 108 9.49 9.88 -5.58
CA TYR A 108 9.97 9.71 -6.95
C TYR A 108 8.93 10.16 -7.98
N LEU A 109 7.64 9.85 -7.75
CA LEU A 109 6.55 10.30 -8.63
C LEU A 109 6.50 11.84 -8.73
N ASN A 110 6.62 12.53 -7.59
CA ASN A 110 6.63 13.98 -7.54
C ASN A 110 7.90 14.58 -8.15
N LEU A 111 9.03 13.92 -8.01
CA LEU A 111 10.29 14.28 -8.69
C LEU A 111 10.30 13.94 -10.19
N LYS A 112 9.20 13.37 -10.72
CA LYS A 112 9.07 12.93 -12.11
C LYS A 112 10.03 11.80 -12.51
N ASP A 113 10.60 11.11 -11.53
CA ASP A 113 11.35 9.87 -11.73
C ASP A 113 10.36 8.69 -11.73
N TYR A 114 9.60 8.59 -12.82
CA TYR A 114 8.48 7.67 -12.93
C TYR A 114 8.89 6.19 -12.87
N GLN A 115 10.08 5.88 -13.37
CA GLN A 115 10.60 4.51 -13.33
C GLN A 115 10.88 4.04 -11.91
N ASN A 116 11.58 4.85 -11.11
CA ASN A 116 11.79 4.54 -9.71
C ASN A 116 10.49 4.59 -8.90
N ALA A 117 9.57 5.50 -9.23
CA ALA A 117 8.24 5.54 -8.61
C ALA A 117 7.52 4.19 -8.77
N ILE A 118 7.47 3.63 -9.98
CA ILE A 118 6.86 2.33 -10.25
C ILE A 118 7.55 1.23 -9.45
N VAL A 119 8.90 1.19 -9.45
CA VAL A 119 9.67 0.16 -8.73
C VAL A 119 9.33 0.14 -7.24
N TYR A 120 9.33 1.30 -6.57
CA TYR A 120 9.07 1.37 -5.13
C TYR A 120 7.60 1.15 -4.79
N LEU A 121 6.67 1.69 -5.58
CA LEU A 121 5.23 1.49 -5.36
C LEU A 121 4.80 0.05 -5.62
N ASP A 122 5.43 -0.66 -6.55
CA ASP A 122 5.12 -2.08 -6.81
C ASP A 122 5.69 -3.00 -5.72
N GLN A 123 6.81 -2.63 -5.11
CA GLN A 123 7.36 -3.33 -3.93
C GLN A 123 6.52 -3.10 -2.66
N PHE A 124 5.69 -2.07 -2.64
CA PHE A 124 4.87 -1.76 -1.48
C PHE A 124 3.76 -2.79 -1.31
N THR A 125 3.78 -3.49 -0.17
CA THR A 125 2.73 -4.41 0.24
C THR A 125 2.05 -3.86 1.49
N ALA A 126 0.79 -3.48 1.39
CA ALA A 126 0.01 -2.99 2.52
C ALA A 126 -1.04 -4.00 2.95
N ASP A 127 -1.26 -4.07 4.25
CA ASP A 127 -2.46 -4.68 4.81
C ASP A 127 -3.66 -3.70 4.73
N ASP A 128 -3.37 -2.41 4.51
CA ASP A 128 -4.36 -1.36 4.32
C ASP A 128 -4.82 -1.29 2.85
N VAL A 129 -6.11 -1.56 2.64
CA VAL A 129 -6.72 -1.59 1.31
C VAL A 129 -6.75 -0.22 0.63
N LEU A 130 -6.81 0.87 1.41
CA LEU A 130 -6.80 2.23 0.85
C LEU A 130 -5.41 2.57 0.31
N LEU A 131 -4.36 2.35 1.09
CA LEU A 131 -2.98 2.57 0.64
C LEU A 131 -2.63 1.67 -0.55
N SER A 132 -3.13 0.43 -0.59
CA SER A 132 -2.98 -0.46 -1.74
C SER A 132 -3.62 0.12 -3.01
N ALA A 133 -4.83 0.66 -2.91
CA ALA A 133 -5.50 1.30 -4.04
C ALA A 133 -4.76 2.58 -4.48
N LEU A 134 -4.29 3.40 -3.53
CA LEU A 134 -3.52 4.61 -3.83
C LEU A 134 -2.18 4.28 -4.49
N SER A 135 -1.48 3.22 -4.03
CA SER A 135 -0.22 2.78 -4.64
C SER A 135 -0.43 2.34 -6.09
N LYS A 136 -1.42 1.48 -6.36
CA LYS A 136 -1.75 1.06 -7.73
C LYS A 136 -2.13 2.24 -8.61
N GLY A 137 -2.92 3.17 -8.09
CA GLY A 137 -3.29 4.38 -8.83
C GLY A 137 -2.11 5.29 -9.13
N ALA A 138 -1.15 5.42 -8.21
CA ALA A 138 0.08 6.18 -8.41
C ALA A 138 1.01 5.52 -9.45
N ILE A 139 1.06 4.17 -9.50
CA ILE A 139 1.74 3.45 -10.58
C ILE A 139 1.07 3.76 -11.92
N GLY A 140 -0.26 3.77 -11.97
CA GLY A 140 -1.01 4.18 -13.16
C GLY A 140 -0.67 5.62 -13.59
N ASP A 141 -0.54 6.54 -12.63
CA ASP A 141 -0.11 7.92 -12.92
C ASP A 141 1.30 7.96 -13.53
N ALA A 142 2.23 7.17 -13.00
CA ALA A 142 3.59 7.08 -13.53
C ALA A 142 3.63 6.51 -14.96
N PHE A 143 2.90 5.43 -15.24
CA PHE A 143 2.77 4.87 -16.60
C PHE A 143 2.13 5.85 -17.57
N PHE A 144 1.11 6.59 -17.14
CA PHE A 144 0.49 7.62 -17.96
C PHE A 144 1.49 8.71 -18.35
N GLN A 145 2.33 9.16 -17.41
CA GLN A 145 3.37 10.16 -17.69
C GLN A 145 4.49 9.64 -18.62
N LEU A 146 4.70 8.32 -18.64
CA LEU A 146 5.63 7.65 -19.56
C LEU A 146 5.00 7.37 -20.93
N ASP A 147 3.77 7.85 -21.21
CA ASP A 147 2.97 7.56 -22.40
C ASP A 147 2.69 6.06 -22.60
N GLN A 148 2.75 5.27 -21.53
CA GLN A 148 2.38 3.85 -21.50
C GLN A 148 0.92 3.71 -21.08
N LYS A 149 0.01 4.10 -21.99
CA LYS A 149 -1.41 4.28 -21.66
C LYS A 149 -2.15 2.99 -21.39
N GLU A 150 -1.78 1.88 -22.01
CA GLU A 150 -2.35 0.56 -21.75
C GLU A 150 -2.04 0.11 -20.33
N ASP A 151 -0.79 0.24 -19.89
CA ASP A 151 -0.40 -0.09 -18.52
C ASP A 151 -1.08 0.84 -17.52
N ALA A 152 -1.15 2.14 -17.80
CA ALA A 152 -1.88 3.10 -16.97
C ALA A 152 -3.35 2.71 -16.79
N PHE A 153 -4.02 2.32 -17.89
CA PHE A 153 -5.40 1.87 -17.85
C PHE A 153 -5.57 0.65 -16.93
N ASP A 154 -4.72 -0.36 -17.08
CA ASP A 154 -4.80 -1.60 -16.32
C ASP A 154 -4.54 -1.36 -14.82
N TYR A 155 -3.57 -0.49 -14.48
CA TYR A 155 -3.30 -0.12 -13.09
C TYR A 155 -4.42 0.72 -12.45
N TYR A 156 -5.04 1.65 -13.19
CA TYR A 156 -6.21 2.39 -12.69
C TYR A 156 -7.41 1.46 -12.47
N LEU A 157 -7.65 0.52 -13.38
CA LEU A 157 -8.70 -0.46 -13.21
C LEU A 157 -8.45 -1.32 -11.97
N ALA A 158 -7.25 -1.87 -11.83
CA ALA A 158 -6.85 -2.63 -10.64
C ALA A 158 -7.02 -1.82 -9.35
N ALA A 159 -6.63 -0.54 -9.33
CA ALA A 159 -6.80 0.34 -8.17
C ALA A 159 -8.28 0.54 -7.81
N SER A 160 -9.18 0.62 -8.81
CA SER A 160 -10.63 0.78 -8.59
C SER A 160 -11.30 -0.47 -8.00
N GLU A 161 -10.68 -1.64 -8.18
CA GLU A 161 -11.24 -2.95 -7.81
C GLU A 161 -10.78 -3.47 -6.44
N ILE A 162 -9.71 -2.89 -5.86
CA ILE A 162 -9.15 -3.34 -4.58
C ILE A 162 -10.20 -3.28 -3.45
N ASN A 163 -10.97 -2.21 -3.40
CA ASN A 163 -12.01 -2.03 -2.40
C ASN A 163 -13.09 -1.06 -2.89
N ASN A 164 -14.33 -1.52 -2.91
CA ASN A 164 -15.46 -0.68 -3.33
C ASN A 164 -15.79 0.38 -2.27
N ASN A 165 -15.32 1.60 -2.46
CA ASN A 165 -15.50 2.72 -1.53
C ASN A 165 -15.75 4.04 -2.28
N MET A 166 -16.27 5.04 -1.54
CA MET A 166 -16.64 6.35 -2.10
C MET A 166 -15.45 7.25 -2.46
N PHE A 167 -14.22 6.86 -2.10
CA PHE A 167 -13.03 7.68 -2.30
C PHE A 167 -12.16 7.21 -3.46
N SER A 168 -11.65 5.98 -3.41
CA SER A 168 -10.71 5.48 -4.42
C SER A 168 -11.39 4.91 -5.66
N THR A 169 -12.52 4.21 -5.48
CA THR A 169 -13.21 3.55 -6.61
C THR A 169 -13.64 4.53 -7.69
N PRO A 170 -14.44 5.59 -7.42
CA PRO A 170 -14.85 6.52 -8.47
C PRO A 170 -13.66 7.26 -9.08
N LYS A 171 -12.66 7.64 -8.30
CA LYS A 171 -11.44 8.30 -8.76
C LYS A 171 -10.72 7.48 -9.82
N TYR A 172 -10.48 6.20 -9.55
CA TYR A 172 -9.71 5.37 -10.48
C TYR A 172 -10.54 4.83 -11.64
N LEU A 173 -11.85 4.62 -11.45
CA LEU A 173 -12.76 4.36 -12.57
C LEU A 173 -12.80 5.55 -13.55
N TYR A 174 -12.79 6.78 -13.05
CA TYR A 174 -12.77 7.97 -13.88
C TYR A 174 -11.46 8.07 -14.67
N LYS A 175 -10.31 7.88 -14.01
CA LYS A 175 -9.00 7.87 -14.67
C LYS A 175 -8.92 6.75 -15.72
N ALA A 176 -9.37 5.54 -15.40
CA ALA A 176 -9.43 4.43 -16.35
C ALA A 176 -10.33 4.76 -17.54
N ALA A 177 -11.48 5.42 -17.33
CA ALA A 177 -12.38 5.84 -18.41
C ALA A 177 -11.72 6.86 -19.34
N MET A 178 -11.00 7.84 -18.79
CA MET A 178 -10.32 8.84 -19.60
C MET A 178 -9.23 8.21 -20.48
N VAL A 179 -8.34 7.43 -19.88
CA VAL A 179 -7.28 6.72 -20.61
C VAL A 179 -7.87 5.70 -21.59
N GLY A 180 -8.90 4.95 -21.16
CA GLY A 180 -9.59 3.98 -22.00
C GLY A 180 -10.18 4.60 -23.27
N THR A 181 -10.63 5.84 -23.18
CA THR A 181 -11.11 6.59 -24.35
C THR A 181 -9.96 6.89 -25.32
N GLU A 182 -8.79 7.26 -24.81
CA GLU A 182 -7.62 7.59 -25.64
C GLU A 182 -7.05 6.36 -26.36
N ILE A 183 -7.14 5.17 -25.75
CA ILE A 183 -6.66 3.91 -26.34
C ILE A 183 -7.76 3.12 -27.09
N GLY A 184 -8.90 3.76 -27.39
CA GLY A 184 -9.98 3.16 -28.17
C GLY A 184 -10.90 2.19 -27.43
N LYS A 185 -10.75 2.02 -26.10
CA LYS A 185 -11.64 1.21 -25.25
C LYS A 185 -12.93 1.96 -24.88
N THR A 186 -13.54 2.69 -25.84
CA THR A 186 -14.64 3.65 -25.62
C THR A 186 -15.87 3.01 -24.94
N LYS A 187 -16.25 1.78 -25.34
CA LYS A 187 -17.39 1.09 -24.72
C LYS A 187 -17.15 0.78 -23.24
N GLN A 188 -15.94 0.38 -22.91
CA GLN A 188 -15.55 0.08 -21.53
C GLN A 188 -15.46 1.37 -20.70
N ALA A 189 -14.88 2.42 -21.24
CA ALA A 189 -14.86 3.75 -20.63
C ALA A 189 -16.26 4.24 -20.29
N LEU A 190 -17.20 4.13 -21.24
CA LEU A 190 -18.60 4.49 -21.02
C LEU A 190 -19.24 3.69 -19.88
N SER A 191 -18.93 2.39 -19.78
CA SER A 191 -19.45 1.55 -18.70
C SER A 191 -18.94 1.99 -17.31
N PHE A 192 -17.68 2.42 -17.22
CA PHE A 192 -17.10 2.94 -15.98
C PHE A 192 -17.74 4.26 -15.56
N LEU A 193 -17.96 5.16 -16.48
CA LEU A 193 -18.63 6.44 -16.18
C LEU A 193 -20.09 6.23 -15.72
N LYS A 194 -20.84 5.33 -16.36
CA LYS A 194 -22.20 4.97 -15.93
C LYS A 194 -22.20 4.29 -14.56
N ARG A 195 -21.17 3.52 -14.23
CA ARG A 195 -21.00 2.95 -12.89
C ARG A 195 -20.77 4.03 -11.85
N ILE A 196 -19.93 5.04 -12.13
CA ILE A 196 -19.71 6.17 -11.22
C ILE A 196 -21.03 6.92 -10.98
N GLU A 197 -21.78 7.25 -12.04
CA GLU A 197 -23.06 7.95 -11.94
C GLU A 197 -24.05 7.19 -11.05
N LYS A 198 -24.13 5.88 -11.21
CA LYS A 198 -25.11 5.03 -10.51
C LYS A 198 -24.70 4.71 -9.07
N GLU A 199 -23.44 4.31 -8.86
CA GLU A 199 -22.99 3.75 -7.58
C GLU A 199 -22.35 4.81 -6.67
N PHE A 200 -21.79 5.89 -7.24
CA PHE A 200 -21.06 6.93 -6.53
C PHE A 200 -21.54 8.35 -6.80
N PRO A 201 -22.89 8.62 -6.76
CA PRO A 201 -23.44 9.91 -7.19
C PRO A 201 -23.00 11.11 -6.35
N LYS A 202 -22.38 10.86 -5.20
CA LYS A 202 -21.87 11.91 -4.28
C LYS A 202 -20.35 12.12 -4.38
N SER A 203 -19.65 11.38 -5.25
CA SER A 203 -18.21 11.56 -5.46
C SER A 203 -17.93 12.85 -6.25
N GLU A 204 -16.69 13.35 -6.14
CA GLU A 204 -16.28 14.52 -6.93
C GLU A 204 -16.30 14.22 -8.43
N GLU A 205 -15.95 12.99 -8.81
CA GLU A 205 -15.94 12.52 -10.20
C GLU A 205 -17.35 12.53 -10.79
N ALA A 206 -18.38 12.20 -10.01
CA ALA A 206 -19.77 12.19 -10.47
C ALA A 206 -20.23 13.55 -11.04
N LYS A 207 -19.65 14.65 -10.60
CA LYS A 207 -19.97 15.99 -11.11
C LYS A 207 -19.61 16.18 -12.60
N GLN A 208 -18.71 15.37 -13.12
CA GLN A 208 -18.17 15.50 -14.47
C GLN A 208 -18.63 14.38 -15.42
N VAL A 209 -19.17 13.26 -14.89
CA VAL A 209 -19.44 12.07 -15.72
C VAL A 209 -20.55 12.29 -16.73
N ALA A 210 -21.57 13.06 -16.44
CA ALA A 210 -22.70 13.28 -17.36
C ALA A 210 -22.24 13.85 -18.71
N VAL A 211 -21.33 14.82 -18.68
CA VAL A 211 -20.74 15.42 -19.91
C VAL A 211 -19.91 14.38 -20.68
N GLN A 212 -19.11 13.60 -19.98
CA GLN A 212 -18.28 12.56 -20.62
C GLN A 212 -19.14 11.42 -21.17
N ILE A 213 -20.19 11.01 -20.49
CA ILE A 213 -21.14 10.00 -20.99
C ILE A 213 -21.74 10.47 -22.32
N GLY A 214 -22.31 11.69 -22.37
CA GLY A 214 -22.88 12.23 -23.61
C GLY A 214 -21.89 12.28 -24.76
N ARG A 215 -20.63 12.66 -24.48
CA ARG A 215 -19.55 12.65 -25.48
C ARG A 215 -19.26 11.24 -26.00
N LEU A 216 -19.10 10.26 -25.12
CA LEU A 216 -18.79 8.89 -25.53
C LEU A 216 -19.94 8.20 -26.24
N GLU A 217 -21.19 8.47 -25.87
CA GLU A 217 -22.37 7.97 -26.56
C GLU A 217 -22.45 8.49 -28.00
N THR A 218 -22.08 9.75 -28.21
CA THR A 218 -21.99 10.33 -29.57
C THR A 218 -20.88 9.69 -30.43
N LEU A 219 -19.75 9.31 -29.80
CA LEU A 219 -18.65 8.65 -30.52
C LEU A 219 -18.97 7.18 -30.88
N LEU A 220 -19.96 6.58 -30.28
CA LEU A 220 -20.36 5.18 -30.50
C LEU A 220 -21.54 5.01 -31.47
N GLN A 221 -22.12 6.13 -31.96
CA GLN A 221 -23.17 6.18 -32.99
C GLN A 221 -22.56 6.13 -34.38
#